data_5255290128ce5a5f8a00fb8993dfc64d
#
_entry.id   5255290128ce5a5f8a00fb8993dfc64d
#
_cell.length_a   1.000
_cell.length_b   1.000
_cell.length_c   1.000
_cell.angle_alpha   90.00
_cell.angle_beta   90.00
_cell.angle_gamma   90.00
#
_symmetry.space_group_name_H-M   'P 1'
#
loop_
_entity.id
_entity.type
_entity.pdbx_description
1 polymer ?
#
loop_
_entity_poly.entity_id
_entity_poly.type
_entity_poly.pdbx_seq_one_letter_code
_entity_poly.pdbx_strand_id
1 'polypeptide(L)'
;MAQAAVMPGIETAHHHGSHRPLIWPVDESTPPVKVDAIIVPTARPVAYLKEAATAARFLGCPLVTLHSRKWTSAHAAAVHLDPEVDLIAIDVPEEAHLRLPELATSRLLAGSVFERKTDVSTKRNLALVLSHALRWKRVVFLDDDIRVPNPGDLSKAVGLLDSHSAVGLAIGGFPDNSMVCHAFRRAGGWQETFIGGGALAVGIKSNRSFFPNVYNEDWFFVLEAGKRLQQVATVGQVLQNPYDPYRAERARGEELGDVLAEGTFWLLDQGKPASDGDLAHWRDFLAHRKEFIKQVQDMVKGKTSIDADVRVRMGEALTAALGRCERITPELCVAYMKALASDQDRWQRHIQQIWRQPKLSREEALRSLTVRGRRPLTWYIRNATSGSGPRSTRKRPLPAAPASSWRQVRPGELEAASLPAPPASVPRGFTAAKPVPTHLLSRGVAPAQMAQMAHALEKIALACQQRSTGGDDHGGPRSAQPHGAGWL
;
A
#
# COMPACT_ATOMS: atom_id res chain seq x y z
N MET A 1 31.19 -9.67 5.22
CA MET A 1 30.15 -9.27 6.18
C MET A 1 30.44 -7.83 6.58
N ALA A 2 29.79 -6.87 5.95
CA ALA A 2 29.90 -5.46 6.32
C ALA A 2 28.84 -5.21 7.41
N GLN A 3 29.29 -4.90 8.63
CA GLN A 3 28.41 -4.37 9.67
C GLN A 3 27.80 -3.06 9.17
N ALA A 4 26.49 -3.02 9.08
CA ALA A 4 25.78 -1.77 8.84
C ALA A 4 26.12 -0.80 9.97
N ALA A 5 26.71 0.35 9.65
CA ALA A 5 26.98 1.39 10.60
C ALA A 5 25.65 1.89 11.17
N VAL A 6 25.44 1.67 12.46
CA VAL A 6 24.33 2.25 13.21
C VAL A 6 24.54 3.77 13.22
N MET A 7 23.67 4.50 12.58
CA MET A 7 23.66 5.97 12.63
C MET A 7 23.32 6.43 14.04
N PRO A 8 23.99 7.43 14.61
CA PRO A 8 23.63 8.00 15.90
C PRO A 8 22.36 8.86 15.71
N GLY A 9 21.22 8.24 15.74
CA GLY A 9 19.90 8.86 15.81
C GLY A 9 19.21 8.32 17.04
N ILE A 10 18.38 9.12 17.66
CA ILE A 10 17.61 8.80 18.87
C ILE A 10 17.26 7.31 18.88
N GLU A 11 17.89 6.56 19.76
CA GLU A 11 17.61 5.14 19.98
C GLU A 11 16.17 5.03 20.50
N THR A 12 15.25 4.77 19.60
CA THR A 12 13.88 4.42 19.98
C THR A 12 13.83 2.93 20.21
N ALA A 13 14.19 2.52 21.41
CA ALA A 13 14.25 1.12 21.85
C ALA A 13 12.92 0.35 21.72
N HIS A 14 11.84 1.00 21.25
CA HIS A 14 10.48 0.49 21.32
C HIS A 14 9.76 0.46 19.97
N HIS A 15 10.45 0.80 18.87
CA HIS A 15 9.89 0.77 17.53
C HIS A 15 10.52 -0.37 16.72
N HIS A 16 9.67 -1.18 16.06
CA HIS A 16 10.15 -2.14 15.08
C HIS A 16 10.63 -1.37 13.84
N GLY A 17 11.94 -1.33 13.63
CA GLY A 17 12.55 -0.39 12.67
C GLY A 17 12.41 -0.78 11.21
N SER A 18 12.45 -2.10 10.87
CA SER A 18 12.62 -2.49 9.47
C SER A 18 12.32 -3.96 9.23
N HIS A 19 11.75 -4.27 8.03
CA HIS A 19 11.69 -5.64 7.51
C HIS A 19 13.00 -6.09 6.84
N ARG A 20 13.95 -5.20 6.64
CA ARG A 20 15.16 -5.45 5.87
C ARG A 20 15.94 -6.71 6.28
N PRO A 21 16.13 -7.01 7.57
CA PRO A 21 16.80 -8.25 8.00
C PRO A 21 16.05 -9.52 7.61
N LEU A 22 14.75 -9.42 7.37
CA LEU A 22 13.84 -10.53 7.07
C LEU A 22 13.58 -10.72 5.58
N ILE A 23 14.08 -9.79 4.73
CA ILE A 23 13.92 -9.84 3.28
C ILE A 23 14.99 -10.76 2.67
N TRP A 24 14.58 -11.62 1.75
CA TRP A 24 15.47 -12.53 1.05
C TRP A 24 16.30 -11.82 -0.03
N PRO A 25 17.53 -12.28 -0.29
CA PRO A 25 18.35 -11.71 -1.34
C PRO A 25 17.70 -11.83 -2.71
N VAL A 26 17.90 -10.82 -3.54
CA VAL A 26 17.41 -10.73 -4.92
C VAL A 26 18.53 -11.09 -5.87
N ASP A 27 18.23 -11.92 -6.87
CA ASP A 27 19.08 -12.09 -8.04
C ASP A 27 18.73 -10.97 -9.04
N GLU A 28 19.58 -9.95 -9.11
CA GLU A 28 19.41 -8.79 -9.99
C GLU A 28 19.44 -9.16 -11.49
N SER A 29 20.01 -10.32 -11.83
CA SER A 29 20.06 -10.84 -13.20
C SER A 29 18.73 -11.48 -13.65
N THR A 30 17.77 -11.69 -12.74
CA THR A 30 16.47 -12.28 -13.05
C THR A 30 15.75 -11.46 -14.13
N PRO A 31 15.41 -12.06 -15.27
CA PRO A 31 14.79 -11.32 -16.36
C PRO A 31 13.35 -10.91 -16.02
N PRO A 32 12.87 -9.79 -16.57
CA PRO A 32 11.47 -9.42 -16.46
C PRO A 32 10.58 -10.45 -17.16
N VAL A 33 9.42 -10.75 -16.59
CA VAL A 33 8.45 -11.67 -17.16
C VAL A 33 7.08 -11.03 -17.29
N LYS A 34 6.17 -11.71 -18.01
CA LYS A 34 4.80 -11.22 -18.22
C LYS A 34 4.01 -11.13 -16.90
N VAL A 35 3.37 -9.99 -16.70
CA VAL A 35 2.36 -9.77 -15.66
C VAL A 35 1.02 -10.32 -16.15
N ASP A 36 0.33 -11.14 -15.36
CA ASP A 36 -0.98 -11.67 -15.73
C ASP A 36 -2.11 -10.66 -15.49
N ALA A 37 -2.00 -9.82 -14.47
CA ALA A 37 -2.92 -8.71 -14.22
C ALA A 37 -2.33 -7.67 -13.26
N ILE A 38 -2.74 -6.41 -13.41
CA ILE A 38 -2.65 -5.37 -12.38
C ILE A 38 -4.01 -5.27 -11.69
N ILE A 39 -4.02 -5.23 -10.36
CA ILE A 39 -5.22 -5.24 -9.52
C ILE A 39 -5.25 -3.99 -8.67
N VAL A 40 -6.32 -3.20 -8.76
CA VAL A 40 -6.47 -1.94 -8.03
C VAL A 40 -7.76 -1.93 -7.23
N PRO A 41 -7.70 -2.08 -5.89
CA PRO A 41 -8.82 -1.77 -5.01
C PRO A 41 -9.01 -0.25 -4.98
N THR A 42 -10.20 0.26 -5.22
CA THR A 42 -10.46 1.70 -5.23
C THR A 42 -11.78 2.08 -4.56
N ALA A 43 -11.78 3.26 -3.95
CA ALA A 43 -12.97 3.96 -3.45
C ALA A 43 -12.97 5.42 -3.91
N ARG A 44 -12.00 5.80 -4.74
CA ARG A 44 -11.77 7.16 -5.27
C ARG A 44 -12.30 7.30 -6.70
N PRO A 45 -12.48 8.54 -7.21
CA PRO A 45 -12.88 8.78 -8.59
C PRO A 45 -11.98 8.10 -9.61
N VAL A 46 -12.53 7.76 -10.79
CA VAL A 46 -11.83 7.03 -11.87
C VAL A 46 -10.51 7.69 -12.30
N ALA A 47 -10.38 9.02 -12.12
CA ALA A 47 -9.15 9.74 -12.44
C ALA A 47 -7.91 9.16 -11.72
N TYR A 48 -8.09 8.56 -10.55
CA TYR A 48 -7.01 7.91 -9.79
C TYR A 48 -6.52 6.59 -10.43
N LEU A 49 -7.27 6.01 -11.35
CA LEU A 49 -6.91 4.77 -12.03
C LEU A 49 -6.02 4.97 -13.27
N LYS A 50 -5.75 6.21 -13.68
CA LYS A 50 -5.01 6.52 -14.92
C LYS A 50 -3.59 5.95 -14.93
N GLU A 51 -2.88 6.04 -13.82
CA GLU A 51 -1.52 5.51 -13.69
C GLU A 51 -1.50 3.99 -13.87
N ALA A 52 -2.36 3.28 -13.15
CA ALA A 52 -2.49 1.83 -13.27
C ALA A 52 -2.94 1.40 -14.67
N ALA A 53 -3.84 2.17 -15.31
CA ALA A 53 -4.29 1.93 -16.68
C ALA A 53 -3.13 2.08 -17.69
N THR A 54 -2.31 3.11 -17.52
CA THR A 54 -1.11 3.32 -18.34
C THR A 54 -0.10 2.19 -18.17
N ALA A 55 0.14 1.75 -16.93
CA ALA A 55 1.03 0.64 -16.64
C ALA A 55 0.50 -0.69 -17.23
N ALA A 56 -0.80 -0.96 -17.10
CA ALA A 56 -1.43 -2.16 -17.64
C ALA A 56 -1.34 -2.21 -19.18
N ARG A 57 -1.59 -1.08 -19.86
CA ARG A 57 -1.44 -0.96 -21.30
C ARG A 57 0.00 -1.20 -21.74
N PHE A 58 0.97 -0.57 -21.07
CA PHE A 58 2.39 -0.75 -21.35
C PHE A 58 2.83 -2.21 -21.22
N LEU A 59 2.35 -2.92 -20.18
CA LEU A 59 2.68 -4.32 -19.91
C LEU A 59 1.83 -5.31 -20.73
N GLY A 60 0.83 -4.85 -21.47
CA GLY A 60 -0.06 -5.71 -22.25
C GLY A 60 -0.83 -6.70 -21.38
N CYS A 61 -1.24 -6.29 -20.17
CA CYS A 61 -1.97 -7.15 -19.24
C CYS A 61 -3.32 -6.53 -18.84
N PRO A 62 -4.29 -7.35 -18.38
CA PRO A 62 -5.55 -6.85 -17.83
C PRO A 62 -5.35 -5.93 -16.64
N LEU A 63 -6.12 -4.84 -16.59
CA LEU A 63 -6.36 -4.04 -15.40
C LEU A 63 -7.64 -4.53 -14.72
N VAL A 64 -7.54 -4.99 -13.48
CA VAL A 64 -8.69 -5.35 -12.63
C VAL A 64 -8.93 -4.22 -11.64
N THR A 65 -10.10 -3.61 -11.68
CA THR A 65 -10.48 -2.54 -10.76
C THR A 65 -11.66 -2.97 -9.90
N LEU A 66 -11.53 -2.81 -8.57
CA LEU A 66 -12.55 -3.21 -7.61
C LEU A 66 -13.10 -1.95 -6.92
N HIS A 67 -14.33 -1.63 -7.23
CA HIS A 67 -14.99 -0.38 -6.85
C HIS A 67 -15.92 -0.57 -5.67
N SER A 68 -15.96 0.40 -4.78
CA SER A 68 -16.97 0.53 -3.73
C SER A 68 -17.18 2.00 -3.40
N ARG A 69 -18.20 2.26 -2.57
CA ARG A 69 -18.57 3.63 -2.19
C ARG A 69 -19.22 4.40 -3.35
N LYS A 70 -19.70 5.59 -3.05
CA LYS A 70 -20.50 6.40 -3.99
C LYS A 70 -19.66 7.19 -5.02
N TRP A 71 -18.34 7.23 -4.84
CA TRP A 71 -17.47 8.09 -5.66
C TRP A 71 -16.92 7.40 -6.90
N THR A 72 -17.06 6.09 -6.99
CA THR A 72 -16.51 5.28 -8.08
C THR A 72 -17.45 4.14 -8.44
N SER A 73 -17.38 3.64 -9.66
CA SER A 73 -18.12 2.47 -10.11
C SER A 73 -17.41 1.75 -11.26
N ALA A 74 -17.70 0.47 -11.41
CA ALA A 74 -17.25 -0.32 -12.55
C ALA A 74 -17.71 0.27 -13.88
N HIS A 75 -18.93 0.82 -13.94
CA HIS A 75 -19.46 1.53 -15.11
C HIS A 75 -18.61 2.76 -15.46
N ALA A 76 -18.32 3.60 -14.46
CA ALA A 76 -17.50 4.80 -14.69
C ALA A 76 -16.10 4.42 -15.20
N ALA A 77 -15.48 3.38 -14.65
CA ALA A 77 -14.19 2.88 -15.14
C ALA A 77 -14.29 2.38 -16.59
N ALA A 78 -15.35 1.64 -16.94
CA ALA A 78 -15.55 1.15 -18.29
C ALA A 78 -15.77 2.27 -19.33
N VAL A 79 -16.36 3.39 -18.90
CA VAL A 79 -16.65 4.54 -19.80
C VAL A 79 -15.45 5.47 -19.95
N HIS A 80 -14.73 5.75 -18.84
CA HIS A 80 -13.75 6.86 -18.80
C HIS A 80 -12.29 6.42 -18.89
N LEU A 81 -11.97 5.13 -18.69
CA LEU A 81 -10.62 4.65 -18.92
C LEU A 81 -10.36 4.43 -20.41
N ASP A 82 -9.09 4.61 -20.82
CA ASP A 82 -8.59 4.41 -22.16
C ASP A 82 -9.17 3.11 -22.78
N PRO A 83 -9.83 3.19 -23.97
CA PRO A 83 -10.45 2.03 -24.63
C PRO A 83 -9.46 0.93 -25.01
N GLU A 84 -8.18 1.23 -25.12
CA GLU A 84 -7.12 0.24 -25.42
C GLU A 84 -6.72 -0.61 -24.21
N VAL A 85 -7.15 -0.26 -22.99
CA VAL A 85 -6.87 -1.03 -21.78
C VAL A 85 -7.75 -2.28 -21.74
N ASP A 86 -7.14 -3.47 -21.62
CA ASP A 86 -7.86 -4.70 -21.27
C ASP A 86 -8.37 -4.56 -19.84
N LEU A 87 -9.70 -4.47 -19.66
CA LEU A 87 -10.32 -4.06 -18.40
C LEU A 87 -11.26 -5.13 -17.84
N ILE A 88 -11.16 -5.39 -16.56
CA ILE A 88 -12.16 -6.08 -15.74
C ILE A 88 -12.53 -5.15 -14.58
N ALA A 89 -13.65 -4.47 -14.66
CA ALA A 89 -14.13 -3.55 -13.63
C ALA A 89 -15.27 -4.21 -12.83
N ILE A 90 -15.22 -4.15 -11.51
CA ILE A 90 -16.13 -4.86 -10.60
C ILE A 90 -16.66 -3.91 -9.55
N ASP A 91 -17.98 -3.76 -9.41
CA ASP A 91 -18.61 -3.15 -8.24
C ASP A 91 -18.71 -4.20 -7.14
N VAL A 92 -17.95 -4.01 -6.08
CA VAL A 92 -17.88 -4.95 -4.95
C VAL A 92 -19.02 -4.66 -3.98
N PRO A 93 -19.98 -5.60 -3.80
CA PRO A 93 -21.08 -5.45 -2.85
C PRO A 93 -20.59 -5.70 -1.41
N GLU A 94 -21.51 -5.67 -0.48
CA GLU A 94 -21.25 -6.11 0.90
C GLU A 94 -20.71 -7.53 0.94
N GLU A 95 -19.80 -7.80 1.86
CA GLU A 95 -19.07 -9.08 1.97
C GLU A 95 -20.00 -10.29 2.10
N ALA A 96 -21.14 -10.13 2.75
CA ALA A 96 -22.15 -11.19 2.91
C ALA A 96 -22.73 -11.74 1.57
N HIS A 97 -22.56 -11.02 0.47
CA HIS A 97 -22.93 -11.45 -0.87
C HIS A 97 -21.82 -12.19 -1.62
N LEU A 98 -20.60 -12.11 -1.12
CA LEU A 98 -19.41 -12.65 -1.77
C LEU A 98 -19.14 -14.08 -1.33
N ARG A 99 -18.60 -14.87 -2.25
CA ARG A 99 -18.15 -16.23 -1.97
C ARG A 99 -16.73 -16.20 -1.39
N LEU A 100 -16.60 -15.56 -0.24
CA LEU A 100 -15.40 -15.54 0.58
C LEU A 100 -15.63 -16.34 1.86
N PRO A 101 -14.61 -16.94 2.46
CA PRO A 101 -14.75 -17.61 3.76
C PRO A 101 -14.99 -16.56 4.84
N GLU A 102 -15.89 -16.84 5.75
CA GLU A 102 -16.08 -16.02 6.95
C GLU A 102 -14.85 -16.15 7.85
N LEU A 103 -14.25 -15.01 8.21
CA LEU A 103 -13.00 -14.96 8.95
C LEU A 103 -13.25 -14.83 10.47
N ALA A 104 -12.56 -15.65 11.26
CA ALA A 104 -12.63 -15.60 12.72
C ALA A 104 -12.03 -14.30 13.28
N THR A 105 -10.99 -13.74 12.62
CA THR A 105 -10.43 -12.42 12.94
C THR A 105 -11.47 -11.32 12.81
N SER A 106 -12.26 -11.30 11.73
CA SER A 106 -13.34 -10.33 11.54
C SER A 106 -14.44 -10.50 12.59
N ARG A 107 -14.84 -11.74 12.91
CA ARG A 107 -15.82 -12.00 13.98
C ARG A 107 -15.35 -11.59 15.36
N LEU A 108 -14.06 -11.78 15.66
CA LEU A 108 -13.48 -11.36 16.95
C LEU A 108 -13.58 -9.86 17.16
N LEU A 109 -13.44 -9.06 16.10
CA LEU A 109 -13.45 -7.60 16.19
C LEU A 109 -14.84 -6.99 15.93
N ALA A 110 -15.81 -7.76 15.45
CA ALA A 110 -17.16 -7.28 15.11
C ALA A 110 -17.84 -6.61 16.30
N GLY A 111 -18.45 -5.45 16.09
CA GLY A 111 -19.13 -4.66 17.12
C GLY A 111 -18.21 -4.01 18.15
N SER A 112 -16.89 -4.27 18.10
CA SER A 112 -15.92 -3.64 18.98
C SER A 112 -15.44 -2.30 18.45
N VAL A 113 -14.71 -1.56 19.28
CA VAL A 113 -14.04 -0.31 18.85
C VAL A 113 -12.88 -0.55 17.89
N PHE A 114 -12.49 -1.80 17.66
CA PHE A 114 -11.42 -2.23 16.75
C PHE A 114 -11.95 -2.74 15.42
N GLU A 115 -13.27 -2.78 15.22
CA GLU A 115 -13.87 -3.18 13.95
C GLU A 115 -13.47 -2.18 12.85
N ARG A 116 -12.77 -2.69 11.84
CA ARG A 116 -12.35 -1.89 10.68
C ARG A 116 -13.48 -1.85 9.64
N LYS A 117 -13.89 -0.64 9.27
CA LYS A 117 -14.99 -0.40 8.32
C LYS A 117 -14.53 -0.16 6.88
N THR A 118 -13.28 -0.51 6.56
CA THR A 118 -12.77 -0.45 5.19
C THR A 118 -12.95 -1.81 4.52
N ASP A 119 -13.02 -1.81 3.20
CA ASP A 119 -13.22 -3.00 2.39
C ASP A 119 -12.01 -3.36 1.52
N VAL A 120 -10.85 -2.77 1.79
CA VAL A 120 -9.62 -3.02 1.02
C VAL A 120 -9.22 -4.49 1.09
N SER A 121 -9.28 -5.11 2.28
CA SER A 121 -8.99 -6.53 2.49
C SER A 121 -9.97 -7.42 1.73
N THR A 122 -11.26 -7.12 1.78
CA THR A 122 -12.30 -7.84 1.03
C THR A 122 -12.05 -7.76 -0.49
N LYS A 123 -11.70 -6.59 -1.01
CA LYS A 123 -11.36 -6.40 -2.43
C LYS A 123 -10.12 -7.18 -2.84
N ARG A 124 -9.04 -7.11 -2.05
CA ARG A 124 -7.81 -7.85 -2.33
C ARG A 124 -8.06 -9.37 -2.26
N ASN A 125 -8.81 -9.86 -1.28
CA ASN A 125 -9.19 -11.27 -1.17
C ASN A 125 -10.07 -11.73 -2.34
N LEU A 126 -11.03 -10.91 -2.76
CA LEU A 126 -11.87 -11.20 -3.92
C LEU A 126 -11.02 -11.32 -5.20
N ALA A 127 -10.03 -10.43 -5.35
CA ALA A 127 -9.10 -10.48 -6.47
C ALA A 127 -8.18 -11.71 -6.43
N LEU A 128 -7.76 -12.18 -5.24
CA LEU A 128 -7.05 -13.45 -5.10
C LEU A 128 -7.91 -14.63 -5.57
N VAL A 129 -9.18 -14.70 -5.13
CA VAL A 129 -10.13 -15.73 -5.58
C VAL A 129 -10.31 -15.71 -7.10
N LEU A 130 -10.50 -14.51 -7.68
CA LEU A 130 -10.57 -14.33 -9.13
C LEU A 130 -9.31 -14.83 -9.83
N SER A 131 -8.13 -14.46 -9.31
CA SER A 131 -6.84 -14.87 -9.86
C SER A 131 -6.66 -16.39 -9.84
N HIS A 132 -7.07 -17.04 -8.75
CA HIS A 132 -7.06 -18.51 -8.67
C HIS A 132 -8.03 -19.17 -9.65
N ALA A 133 -9.23 -18.64 -9.82
CA ALA A 133 -10.23 -19.16 -10.75
C ALA A 133 -9.77 -19.04 -12.22
N LEU A 134 -9.13 -17.93 -12.56
CA LEU A 134 -8.54 -17.67 -13.89
C LEU A 134 -7.20 -18.38 -14.14
N ARG A 135 -6.62 -19.03 -13.11
CA ARG A 135 -5.30 -19.67 -13.17
C ARG A 135 -4.18 -18.67 -13.55
N TRP A 136 -4.30 -17.43 -13.15
CA TRP A 136 -3.19 -16.50 -13.23
C TRP A 136 -2.04 -16.99 -12.35
N LYS A 137 -0.82 -16.66 -12.74
CA LYS A 137 0.39 -17.07 -12.01
C LYS A 137 0.98 -15.92 -11.22
N ARG A 138 0.97 -14.71 -11.80
CA ARG A 138 1.69 -13.54 -11.31
C ARG A 138 0.83 -12.30 -11.46
N VAL A 139 0.42 -11.71 -10.36
CA VAL A 139 -0.37 -10.48 -10.35
C VAL A 139 0.35 -9.39 -9.55
N VAL A 140 -0.01 -8.14 -9.82
CA VAL A 140 0.50 -6.99 -9.07
C VAL A 140 -0.68 -6.24 -8.47
N PHE A 141 -0.68 -6.11 -7.14
CA PHE A 141 -1.56 -5.17 -6.46
C PHE A 141 -0.94 -3.78 -6.51
N LEU A 142 -1.73 -2.79 -6.89
CA LEU A 142 -1.40 -1.37 -6.81
C LEU A 142 -2.52 -0.63 -6.09
N ASP A 143 -2.18 0.29 -5.20
CA ASP A 143 -3.18 1.21 -4.68
C ASP A 143 -3.46 2.33 -5.68
N ASP A 144 -4.65 2.92 -5.61
CA ASP A 144 -5.13 3.89 -6.60
C ASP A 144 -4.44 5.28 -6.52
N ASP A 145 -3.60 5.51 -5.50
CA ASP A 145 -2.77 6.71 -5.35
C ASP A 145 -1.27 6.47 -5.64
N ILE A 146 -0.95 5.32 -6.19
CA ILE A 146 0.41 4.97 -6.60
C ILE A 146 0.68 5.41 -8.04
N ARG A 147 1.79 6.13 -8.24
CA ARG A 147 2.37 6.45 -9.53
C ARG A 147 3.46 5.45 -9.87
N VAL A 148 3.51 5.03 -11.12
CA VAL A 148 4.47 4.02 -11.62
C VAL A 148 5.40 4.67 -12.66
N PRO A 149 6.49 5.33 -12.26
CA PRO A 149 7.38 6.02 -13.19
C PRO A 149 8.02 5.08 -14.22
N ASN A 150 8.30 3.85 -13.82
CA ASN A 150 8.85 2.80 -14.69
C ASN A 150 8.01 1.52 -14.59
N PRO A 151 7.04 1.30 -15.49
CA PRO A 151 6.25 0.06 -15.48
C PRO A 151 7.09 -1.22 -15.66
N GLY A 152 8.31 -1.13 -16.21
CA GLY A 152 9.24 -2.25 -16.30
C GLY A 152 9.63 -2.84 -14.93
N ASP A 153 9.59 -2.05 -13.85
CA ASP A 153 9.87 -2.53 -12.51
C ASP A 153 8.83 -3.53 -12.02
N LEU A 154 7.56 -3.39 -12.46
CA LEU A 154 6.52 -4.39 -12.19
C LEU A 154 6.84 -5.73 -12.85
N SER A 155 7.34 -5.72 -14.09
CA SER A 155 7.79 -6.94 -14.77
C SER A 155 9.00 -7.60 -14.11
N LYS A 156 9.94 -6.80 -13.57
CA LYS A 156 11.07 -7.32 -12.79
C LYS A 156 10.57 -7.96 -11.48
N ALA A 157 9.66 -7.27 -10.76
CA ALA A 157 9.10 -7.79 -9.52
C ALA A 157 8.41 -9.14 -9.74
N VAL A 158 7.60 -9.30 -10.80
CA VAL A 158 6.98 -10.60 -11.09
C VAL A 158 7.97 -11.65 -11.61
N GLY A 159 9.11 -11.23 -12.16
CA GLY A 159 10.20 -12.15 -12.55
C GLY A 159 10.78 -12.88 -11.34
N LEU A 160 10.86 -12.23 -10.19
CA LEU A 160 11.35 -12.81 -8.94
C LEU A 160 10.39 -13.79 -8.27
N LEU A 161 9.12 -13.87 -8.70
CA LEU A 161 8.11 -14.73 -8.09
C LEU A 161 8.31 -16.24 -8.35
N ASP A 162 9.31 -16.63 -9.12
CA ASP A 162 9.71 -18.04 -9.24
C ASP A 162 10.52 -18.51 -8.01
N SER A 163 11.21 -17.59 -7.34
CA SER A 163 12.00 -17.83 -6.12
C SER A 163 11.41 -17.17 -4.86
N HIS A 164 10.48 -16.23 -5.00
CA HIS A 164 9.85 -15.49 -3.90
C HIS A 164 8.33 -15.60 -3.97
N SER A 165 7.67 -15.63 -2.83
CA SER A 165 6.20 -15.71 -2.74
C SER A 165 5.53 -14.37 -3.00
N ALA A 166 6.21 -13.28 -2.64
CA ALA A 166 5.79 -11.90 -2.86
C ALA A 166 7.02 -10.99 -3.03
N VAL A 167 6.85 -9.94 -3.82
CA VAL A 167 7.89 -8.94 -4.05
C VAL A 167 7.27 -7.55 -3.95
N GLY A 168 7.72 -6.76 -2.97
CA GLY A 168 7.33 -5.36 -2.82
C GLY A 168 8.15 -4.45 -3.73
N LEU A 169 7.57 -3.31 -4.11
CA LEU A 169 8.33 -2.21 -4.70
C LEU A 169 8.54 -1.14 -3.62
N ALA A 170 9.71 -0.50 -3.65
CA ALA A 170 9.99 0.61 -2.73
C ALA A 170 9.01 1.77 -2.99
N ILE A 171 8.33 2.23 -1.94
CA ILE A 171 7.35 3.33 -2.03
C ILE A 171 8.07 4.63 -1.69
N GLY A 172 8.36 5.43 -2.72
CA GLY A 172 8.91 6.77 -2.61
C GLY A 172 7.84 7.86 -2.65
N GLY A 173 8.27 9.11 -2.72
CA GLY A 173 7.37 10.27 -2.73
C GLY A 173 6.84 10.55 -1.33
N PHE A 174 5.62 10.14 -1.03
CA PHE A 174 5.02 10.21 0.31
C PHE A 174 4.89 8.78 0.85
N PRO A 175 5.81 8.33 1.72
CA PRO A 175 5.85 6.93 2.15
C PRO A 175 4.55 6.48 2.81
N ASP A 176 4.11 5.27 2.49
CA ASP A 176 2.94 4.68 3.13
C ASP A 176 3.30 4.15 4.51
N ASN A 177 2.74 4.78 5.53
CA ASN A 177 3.02 4.49 6.92
C ASN A 177 1.78 4.76 7.79
N SER A 178 1.76 4.18 8.99
CA SER A 178 0.77 4.56 10.00
C SER A 178 0.93 6.02 10.43
N MET A 179 -0.12 6.57 11.02
CA MET A 179 -0.10 7.95 11.51
C MET A 179 1.03 8.18 12.53
N VAL A 180 1.27 7.23 13.45
CA VAL A 180 2.35 7.33 14.45
C VAL A 180 3.71 7.34 13.78
N CYS A 181 3.93 6.46 12.79
CA CYS A 181 5.18 6.39 12.03
C CYS A 181 5.41 7.65 11.18
N HIS A 182 4.35 8.23 10.57
CA HIS A 182 4.45 9.53 9.90
C HIS A 182 4.87 10.64 10.86
N ALA A 183 4.28 10.70 12.06
CA ALA A 183 4.64 11.68 13.07
C ALA A 183 6.09 11.51 13.54
N PHE A 184 6.51 10.27 13.81
CA PHE A 184 7.87 9.92 14.18
C PHE A 184 8.90 10.40 13.14
N ARG A 185 8.71 10.06 11.86
CA ARG A 185 9.59 10.49 10.77
C ARG A 185 9.61 12.00 10.60
N ARG A 186 8.45 12.66 10.67
CA ARG A 186 8.34 14.12 10.56
C ARG A 186 9.08 14.83 11.68
N ALA A 187 9.09 14.24 12.89
CA ALA A 187 9.83 14.74 14.03
C ALA A 187 11.35 14.47 13.97
N GLY A 188 11.83 13.72 12.97
CA GLY A 188 13.25 13.40 12.77
C GLY A 188 13.64 11.99 13.15
N GLY A 189 12.64 11.12 13.42
CA GLY A 189 12.84 9.71 13.62
C GLY A 189 13.20 8.96 12.34
N TRP A 190 13.81 7.81 12.50
CA TRP A 190 14.24 6.96 11.39
C TRP A 190 13.26 5.81 11.19
N GLN A 191 12.95 5.51 9.93
CA GLN A 191 12.18 4.33 9.56
C GLN A 191 12.75 3.74 8.28
N GLU A 192 13.00 2.45 8.32
CA GLU A 192 13.56 1.70 7.21
C GLU A 192 12.49 1.04 6.32
N THR A 193 12.97 0.11 5.49
CA THR A 193 12.17 -0.59 4.48
C THR A 193 11.21 -1.59 5.10
N PHE A 194 9.98 -1.60 4.60
CA PHE A 194 9.00 -2.67 4.86
C PHE A 194 8.27 -3.03 3.57
N ILE A 195 7.67 -4.22 3.54
CA ILE A 195 6.84 -4.68 2.43
C ILE A 195 5.44 -4.12 2.62
N GLY A 196 4.97 -3.34 1.66
CA GLY A 196 3.65 -2.71 1.68
C GLY A 196 2.74 -3.19 0.55
N GLY A 197 1.45 -3.21 0.80
CA GLY A 197 0.42 -3.63 -0.18
C GLY A 197 0.15 -2.62 -1.28
N GLY A 198 0.65 -1.38 -1.14
CA GLY A 198 0.47 -0.31 -2.12
C GLY A 198 1.12 -0.62 -3.48
N ALA A 199 2.19 -1.45 -3.49
CA ALA A 199 2.79 -1.97 -4.72
C ALA A 199 3.40 -3.35 -4.44
N LEU A 200 2.63 -4.42 -4.67
CA LEU A 200 2.98 -5.78 -4.26
C LEU A 200 2.74 -6.78 -5.39
N ALA A 201 3.82 -7.37 -5.90
CA ALA A 201 3.74 -8.51 -6.80
C ALA A 201 3.54 -9.81 -6.01
N VAL A 202 2.63 -10.66 -6.47
CA VAL A 202 2.21 -11.88 -5.77
C VAL A 202 2.20 -13.07 -6.72
N GLY A 203 2.86 -14.15 -6.29
CA GLY A 203 2.80 -15.46 -6.93
C GLY A 203 1.55 -16.21 -6.49
N ILE A 204 0.53 -16.32 -7.35
CA ILE A 204 -0.77 -16.87 -6.99
C ILE A 204 -0.72 -18.34 -6.53
N LYS A 205 0.17 -19.13 -7.08
CA LYS A 205 0.32 -20.54 -6.70
C LYS A 205 1.19 -20.72 -5.45
N SER A 206 2.23 -19.89 -5.30
CA SER A 206 3.19 -19.97 -4.19
C SER A 206 2.67 -19.33 -2.92
N ASN A 207 1.92 -18.24 -3.04
CA ASN A 207 1.31 -17.56 -1.89
C ASN A 207 -0.10 -18.14 -1.63
N ARG A 208 -0.33 -18.60 -0.40
CA ARG A 208 -1.60 -19.19 0.05
C ARG A 208 -2.24 -18.40 1.17
N SER A 209 -1.79 -17.17 1.39
CA SER A 209 -2.29 -16.29 2.43
C SER A 209 -3.46 -15.43 1.95
N PHE A 210 -4.02 -14.66 2.84
CA PHE A 210 -5.12 -13.74 2.61
C PHE A 210 -4.84 -12.42 3.33
N PHE A 211 -5.61 -11.39 3.00
CA PHE A 211 -5.55 -10.09 3.65
C PHE A 211 -6.60 -10.03 4.78
N PRO A 212 -6.21 -10.08 6.07
CA PRO A 212 -7.17 -9.94 7.17
C PRO A 212 -7.70 -8.50 7.23
N ASN A 213 -8.93 -8.32 7.77
CA ASN A 213 -9.54 -6.99 7.88
C ASN A 213 -9.03 -6.22 9.11
N VAL A 214 -7.76 -5.87 9.08
CA VAL A 214 -7.06 -5.06 10.07
C VAL A 214 -6.10 -4.11 9.35
N TYR A 215 -5.61 -3.06 9.96
CA TYR A 215 -4.54 -2.24 9.38
C TYR A 215 -3.24 -3.06 9.30
N ASN A 216 -2.37 -2.79 8.34
CA ASN A 216 -1.22 -3.63 7.99
C ASN A 216 -1.64 -5.05 7.52
N GLU A 217 -2.78 -5.19 6.85
CA GLU A 217 -3.25 -6.44 6.26
C GLU A 217 -2.23 -7.09 5.33
N ASP A 218 -1.38 -6.29 4.69
CA ASP A 218 -0.28 -6.69 3.83
C ASP A 218 0.87 -7.33 4.60
N TRP A 219 1.18 -6.87 5.81
CA TRP A 219 2.18 -7.49 6.68
C TRP A 219 1.75 -8.90 7.10
N PHE A 220 0.46 -9.08 7.42
CA PHE A 220 -0.11 -10.40 7.72
C PHE A 220 -0.23 -11.29 6.49
N PHE A 221 -0.44 -10.70 5.31
CA PHE A 221 -0.46 -11.42 4.06
C PHE A 221 0.87 -12.10 3.75
N VAL A 222 2.00 -11.48 4.09
CA VAL A 222 3.34 -12.06 3.88
C VAL A 222 3.79 -12.99 5.00
N LEU A 223 2.98 -13.25 6.02
CA LEU A 223 3.24 -14.27 7.04
C LEU A 223 2.76 -15.66 6.58
N GLU A 224 3.61 -16.66 6.68
CA GLU A 224 3.25 -18.05 6.39
C GLU A 224 2.63 -18.71 7.62
N ALA A 225 1.36 -19.08 7.53
CA ALA A 225 0.59 -19.71 8.60
C ALA A 225 0.69 -18.97 9.95
N GLY A 226 0.91 -17.65 9.92
CA GLY A 226 1.09 -16.83 11.12
C GLY A 226 2.33 -17.18 11.94
N LYS A 227 3.33 -17.84 11.35
CA LYS A 227 4.51 -18.33 12.06
C LYS A 227 5.79 -17.61 11.67
N ARG A 228 6.04 -17.44 10.38
CA ARG A 228 7.27 -16.86 9.84
C ARG A 228 6.95 -16.00 8.62
N LEU A 229 7.88 -15.13 8.27
CA LEU A 229 7.81 -14.41 7.01
C LEU A 229 8.02 -15.40 5.84
N GLN A 230 7.18 -15.29 4.82
CA GLN A 230 7.39 -15.98 3.55
C GLN A 230 8.69 -15.48 2.88
N GLN A 231 9.12 -16.18 1.84
CA GLN A 231 10.21 -15.67 1.01
C GLN A 231 9.74 -14.42 0.27
N VAL A 232 10.10 -13.25 0.78
CA VAL A 232 9.75 -11.95 0.22
C VAL A 232 10.99 -11.15 -0.11
N ALA A 233 10.87 -10.27 -1.11
CA ALA A 233 11.95 -9.41 -1.57
C ALA A 233 11.43 -8.02 -1.93
N THR A 234 12.34 -7.09 -2.20
CA THR A 234 12.02 -5.78 -2.78
C THR A 234 12.82 -5.54 -4.04
N VAL A 235 12.20 -4.92 -5.06
CA VAL A 235 12.89 -4.50 -6.29
C VAL A 235 12.11 -3.35 -6.96
N GLY A 236 12.83 -2.42 -7.57
CA GLY A 236 12.23 -1.28 -8.25
C GLY A 236 11.59 -0.26 -7.32
N GLN A 237 10.93 0.73 -7.90
CA GLN A 237 10.36 1.85 -7.17
C GLN A 237 9.02 2.33 -7.76
N VAL A 238 8.13 2.74 -6.87
CA VAL A 238 6.90 3.48 -7.18
C VAL A 238 6.83 4.74 -6.32
N LEU A 239 5.90 5.63 -6.63
CA LEU A 239 5.73 6.88 -5.90
C LEU A 239 4.29 6.99 -5.39
N GLN A 240 4.12 7.23 -4.11
CA GLN A 240 2.81 7.52 -3.53
C GLN A 240 2.50 9.00 -3.59
N ASN A 241 1.25 9.33 -3.93
CA ASN A 241 0.75 10.69 -3.86
C ASN A 241 0.60 11.15 -2.40
N PRO A 242 0.89 12.41 -2.09
CA PRO A 242 0.78 12.93 -0.74
C PRO A 242 -0.68 12.95 -0.25
N TYR A 243 -0.87 12.69 1.03
CA TYR A 243 -2.15 12.81 1.73
C TYR A 243 -1.92 13.39 3.14
N ASP A 244 -3.00 13.76 3.86
CA ASP A 244 -2.89 14.17 5.25
C ASP A 244 -3.04 12.96 6.19
N PRO A 245 -1.96 12.50 6.85
CA PRO A 245 -2.01 11.36 7.76
C PRO A 245 -2.53 11.72 9.16
N TYR A 246 -2.50 13.02 9.54
CA TYR A 246 -2.69 13.47 10.92
C TYR A 246 -4.17 13.68 11.28
N ARG A 247 -4.94 12.58 11.28
CA ARG A 247 -6.35 12.55 11.66
C ARG A 247 -6.59 11.57 12.80
N ALA A 248 -7.31 12.00 13.82
CA ALA A 248 -7.58 11.19 15.00
C ALA A 248 -8.34 9.89 14.69
N GLU A 249 -9.26 9.90 13.72
CA GLU A 249 -9.99 8.70 13.26
C GLU A 249 -9.03 7.69 12.62
N ARG A 250 -8.10 8.17 11.79
CA ARG A 250 -7.08 7.34 11.15
C ARG A 250 -6.20 6.70 12.23
N ALA A 251 -5.67 7.50 13.16
CA ALA A 251 -4.85 7.03 14.27
C ALA A 251 -5.53 5.92 15.09
N ARG A 252 -6.81 6.12 15.44
CA ARG A 252 -7.59 5.09 16.14
C ARG A 252 -7.82 3.84 15.31
N GLY A 253 -8.01 3.99 14.00
CA GLY A 253 -8.29 2.87 13.10
C GLY A 253 -7.06 2.02 12.77
N GLU A 254 -5.86 2.58 12.88
CA GLU A 254 -4.58 1.94 12.55
C GLU A 254 -3.94 1.21 13.74
N GLU A 255 -4.13 1.71 14.97
CA GLU A 255 -3.33 1.34 16.13
C GLU A 255 -3.38 -0.15 16.49
N LEU A 256 -4.53 -0.84 16.38
CA LEU A 256 -4.55 -2.30 16.63
C LEU A 256 -3.70 -3.04 15.59
N GLY A 257 -3.78 -2.62 14.33
CA GLY A 257 -2.97 -3.22 13.26
C GLY A 257 -1.48 -3.01 13.47
N ASP A 258 -1.07 -1.82 13.87
CA ASP A 258 0.32 -1.51 14.21
C ASP A 258 0.81 -2.38 15.37
N VAL A 259 0.05 -2.46 16.47
CA VAL A 259 0.40 -3.29 17.62
C VAL A 259 0.58 -4.75 17.21
N LEU A 260 -0.38 -5.32 16.48
CA LEU A 260 -0.33 -6.73 16.09
C LEU A 260 0.81 -7.00 15.09
N ALA A 261 1.00 -6.12 14.11
CA ALA A 261 2.03 -6.28 13.09
C ALA A 261 3.43 -6.08 13.68
N GLU A 262 3.68 -4.92 14.29
CA GLU A 262 5.01 -4.59 14.84
C GLU A 262 5.41 -5.57 15.97
N GLY A 263 4.48 -5.97 16.84
CA GLY A 263 4.74 -6.96 17.89
C GLY A 263 5.07 -8.34 17.34
N THR A 264 4.43 -8.74 16.24
CA THR A 264 4.74 -10.00 15.55
C THR A 264 6.12 -9.93 14.88
N PHE A 265 6.41 -8.86 14.17
CA PHE A 265 7.68 -8.69 13.46
C PHE A 265 8.85 -8.49 14.44
N TRP A 266 8.61 -7.96 15.63
CA TRP A 266 9.60 -7.91 16.70
C TRP A 266 10.07 -9.31 17.14
N LEU A 267 9.16 -10.29 17.20
CA LEU A 267 9.55 -11.70 17.42
C LEU A 267 10.41 -12.23 16.27
N LEU A 268 9.99 -11.96 15.01
CA LEU A 268 10.73 -12.43 13.84
C LEU A 268 12.15 -11.85 13.77
N ASP A 269 12.34 -10.59 14.12
CA ASP A 269 13.65 -9.94 14.21
C ASP A 269 14.55 -10.60 15.27
N GLN A 270 13.95 -11.15 16.33
CA GLN A 270 14.65 -11.92 17.35
C GLN A 270 14.91 -13.39 16.95
N GLY A 271 14.56 -13.78 15.72
CA GLY A 271 14.64 -15.16 15.23
C GLY A 271 13.60 -16.09 15.84
N LYS A 272 12.56 -15.55 16.50
CA LYS A 272 11.47 -16.31 17.10
C LYS A 272 10.28 -16.41 16.13
N PRO A 273 9.53 -17.51 16.10
CA PRO A 273 8.31 -17.58 15.30
C PRO A 273 7.20 -16.68 15.90
N ALA A 274 6.33 -16.18 15.06
CA ALA A 274 5.18 -15.37 15.49
C ALA A 274 4.25 -16.10 16.49
N SER A 275 4.26 -17.44 16.49
CA SER A 275 3.52 -18.27 17.47
C SER A 275 3.99 -18.14 18.91
N ASP A 276 5.19 -17.58 19.14
CA ASP A 276 5.74 -17.35 20.48
C ASP A 276 5.18 -16.09 21.15
N GLY A 277 4.30 -15.35 20.46
CA GLY A 277 3.58 -14.20 20.99
C GLY A 277 2.56 -14.60 22.07
N ASP A 278 3.04 -14.87 23.27
CA ASP A 278 2.23 -15.18 24.46
C ASP A 278 1.76 -13.90 25.19
N LEU A 279 1.08 -14.07 26.31
CA LEU A 279 0.60 -12.95 27.13
C LEU A 279 1.74 -12.07 27.65
N ALA A 280 2.88 -12.65 27.97
CA ALA A 280 4.03 -11.90 28.49
C ALA A 280 4.60 -11.01 27.37
N HIS A 281 4.87 -11.60 26.19
CA HIS A 281 5.31 -10.85 25.02
C HIS A 281 4.38 -9.66 24.69
N TRP A 282 3.08 -9.89 24.61
CA TRP A 282 2.14 -8.82 24.26
C TRP A 282 2.01 -7.75 25.37
N ARG A 283 2.16 -8.13 26.64
CA ARG A 283 2.21 -7.15 27.75
C ARG A 283 3.42 -6.23 27.62
N ASP A 284 4.59 -6.82 27.36
CA ASP A 284 5.84 -6.08 27.21
C ASP A 284 5.79 -5.20 25.96
N PHE A 285 5.35 -5.74 24.82
CA PHE A 285 5.22 -4.97 23.59
C PHE A 285 4.24 -3.80 23.72
N LEU A 286 3.08 -3.99 24.35
CA LEU A 286 2.11 -2.92 24.59
C LEU A 286 2.66 -1.82 25.50
N ALA A 287 3.50 -2.17 26.48
CA ALA A 287 4.19 -1.19 27.31
C ALA A 287 5.18 -0.35 26.46
N HIS A 288 5.98 -1.02 25.64
CA HIS A 288 6.92 -0.38 24.71
C HIS A 288 6.20 0.51 23.69
N ARG A 289 5.11 0.03 23.09
CA ARG A 289 4.32 0.82 22.11
C ARG A 289 3.76 2.11 22.71
N LYS A 290 3.22 2.05 23.92
CA LYS A 290 2.72 3.23 24.65
C LYS A 290 3.84 4.23 24.92
N GLU A 291 4.99 3.75 25.33
CA GLU A 291 6.16 4.59 25.57
C GLU A 291 6.68 5.22 24.27
N PHE A 292 6.76 4.44 23.18
CA PHE A 292 7.10 4.96 21.86
C PHE A 292 6.17 6.09 21.43
N ILE A 293 4.85 5.94 21.56
CA ILE A 293 3.91 7.00 21.19
C ILE A 293 4.14 8.28 21.99
N LYS A 294 4.43 8.17 23.31
CA LYS A 294 4.76 9.31 24.17
C LYS A 294 6.06 9.99 23.75
N GLN A 295 7.10 9.20 23.44
CA GLN A 295 8.35 9.75 22.89
C GLN A 295 8.10 10.54 21.60
N VAL A 296 7.28 10.00 20.69
CA VAL A 296 6.91 10.71 19.45
C VAL A 296 6.16 12.00 19.76
N GLN A 297 5.25 12.01 20.75
CA GLN A 297 4.59 13.24 21.20
C GLN A 297 5.59 14.30 21.67
N ASP A 298 6.60 13.91 22.44
CA ASP A 298 7.60 14.85 22.95
C ASP A 298 8.55 15.33 21.83
N MET A 299 8.94 14.45 20.93
CA MET A 299 9.68 14.83 19.72
C MET A 299 8.94 15.87 18.88
N VAL A 300 7.63 15.66 18.66
CA VAL A 300 6.78 16.59 17.88
C VAL A 300 6.66 17.94 18.60
N LYS A 301 6.45 17.96 19.92
CA LYS A 301 6.39 19.19 20.73
C LYS A 301 7.70 20.00 20.61
N GLY A 302 8.86 19.32 20.69
CA GLY A 302 10.19 19.94 20.61
C GLY A 302 10.60 20.37 19.20
N LYS A 303 9.90 19.93 18.14
CA LYS A 303 10.31 20.19 16.74
C LYS A 303 9.72 21.50 16.23
N THR A 304 10.37 22.63 16.51
CA THR A 304 9.91 23.97 16.12
C THR A 304 9.90 24.21 14.61
N SER A 305 10.66 23.41 13.83
CA SER A 305 10.67 23.49 12.36
C SER A 305 9.40 22.93 11.70
N ILE A 306 8.51 22.26 12.43
CA ILE A 306 7.19 21.86 11.95
C ILE A 306 6.23 23.03 12.18
N ASP A 307 5.41 23.34 11.17
CA ASP A 307 4.33 24.31 11.29
C ASP A 307 3.46 24.08 12.52
N ALA A 308 3.05 25.16 13.19
CA ALA A 308 2.34 25.09 14.47
C ALA A 308 1.00 24.32 14.35
N ASP A 309 0.22 24.59 13.29
CA ASP A 309 -1.07 23.93 13.08
C ASP A 309 -0.88 22.45 12.77
N VAL A 310 0.17 22.09 12.05
CA VAL A 310 0.53 20.69 11.78
C VAL A 310 0.93 19.99 13.09
N ARG A 311 1.73 20.64 13.96
CA ARG A 311 2.09 20.08 15.27
C ARG A 311 0.88 19.82 16.15
N VAL A 312 -0.10 20.73 16.17
CA VAL A 312 -1.35 20.56 16.92
C VAL A 312 -2.08 19.31 16.42
N ARG A 313 -2.31 19.19 15.10
CA ARG A 313 -2.98 18.01 14.52
C ARG A 313 -2.21 16.70 14.78
N MET A 314 -0.88 16.72 14.68
CA MET A 314 -0.04 15.57 15.04
C MET A 314 -0.22 15.19 16.51
N GLY A 315 -0.22 16.16 17.44
CA GLY A 315 -0.45 15.93 18.86
C GLY A 315 -1.80 15.33 19.17
N GLU A 316 -2.87 15.83 18.55
CA GLU A 316 -4.24 15.30 18.67
C GLU A 316 -4.33 13.85 18.13
N ALA A 317 -3.73 13.59 16.97
CA ALA A 317 -3.72 12.27 16.37
C ALA A 317 -2.90 11.26 17.21
N LEU A 318 -1.73 11.67 17.75
CA LEU A 318 -0.93 10.84 18.66
C LEU A 318 -1.67 10.55 19.98
N THR A 319 -2.40 11.54 20.52
CA THR A 319 -3.25 11.34 21.70
C THR A 319 -4.36 10.33 21.41
N ALA A 320 -4.94 10.38 20.22
CA ALA A 320 -5.95 9.41 19.78
C ALA A 320 -5.39 8.00 19.60
N ALA A 321 -4.15 7.87 19.08
CA ALA A 321 -3.43 6.60 19.00
C ALA A 321 -3.16 6.03 20.38
N LEU A 322 -2.61 6.83 21.31
CA LEU A 322 -2.31 6.40 22.68
C LEU A 322 -3.57 5.91 23.39
N GLY A 323 -4.66 6.69 23.35
CA GLY A 323 -5.93 6.29 23.96
C GLY A 323 -6.56 5.05 23.29
N ARG A 324 -6.25 4.76 22.02
CA ARG A 324 -6.63 3.49 21.39
C ARG A 324 -5.74 2.35 21.86
N CYS A 325 -4.42 2.55 21.94
CA CYS A 325 -3.45 1.58 22.42
C CYS A 325 -3.74 1.14 23.87
N GLU A 326 -4.18 2.05 24.74
CA GLU A 326 -4.57 1.74 26.12
C GLU A 326 -5.75 0.76 26.22
N ARG A 327 -6.56 0.63 25.19
CA ARG A 327 -7.70 -0.29 25.12
C ARG A 327 -7.33 -1.66 24.55
N ILE A 328 -6.14 -1.82 24.01
CA ILE A 328 -5.64 -3.10 23.50
C ILE A 328 -5.10 -3.89 24.68
N THR A 329 -5.53 -5.15 24.80
CA THR A 329 -5.06 -6.04 25.86
C THR A 329 -4.21 -7.17 25.30
N PRO A 330 -3.28 -7.75 26.10
CA PRO A 330 -2.51 -8.93 25.70
C PRO A 330 -3.41 -10.09 25.25
N GLU A 331 -4.55 -10.30 25.94
CA GLU A 331 -5.52 -11.36 25.63
C GLU A 331 -6.12 -11.16 24.25
N LEU A 332 -6.46 -9.92 23.87
CA LEU A 332 -6.96 -9.60 22.53
C LEU A 332 -5.92 -9.94 21.46
N CYS A 333 -4.65 -9.57 21.70
CA CYS A 333 -3.57 -9.86 20.76
C CYS A 333 -3.38 -11.37 20.57
N VAL A 334 -3.31 -12.14 21.66
CA VAL A 334 -3.21 -13.60 21.61
C VAL A 334 -4.43 -14.22 20.91
N ALA A 335 -5.64 -13.75 21.24
CA ALA A 335 -6.87 -14.24 20.59
C ALA A 335 -6.88 -13.95 19.09
N TYR A 336 -6.43 -12.75 18.69
CA TYR A 336 -6.35 -12.36 17.29
C TYR A 336 -5.35 -13.23 16.51
N MET A 337 -4.15 -13.46 17.04
CA MET A 337 -3.14 -14.29 16.38
C MET A 337 -3.58 -15.76 16.25
N LYS A 338 -4.30 -16.31 17.24
CA LYS A 338 -4.93 -17.63 17.15
C LYS A 338 -6.03 -17.68 16.07
N ALA A 339 -6.87 -16.64 16.02
CA ALA A 339 -7.90 -16.52 14.99
C ALA A 339 -7.28 -16.39 13.59
N LEU A 340 -6.20 -15.63 13.43
CA LEU A 340 -5.46 -15.47 12.18
C LEU A 340 -4.92 -16.83 11.67
N ALA A 341 -4.33 -17.64 12.53
CA ALA A 341 -3.84 -18.96 12.16
C ALA A 341 -5.00 -19.88 11.70
N SER A 342 -6.14 -19.86 12.42
CA SER A 342 -7.34 -20.60 12.00
C SER A 342 -7.90 -20.12 10.65
N ASP A 343 -7.85 -18.81 10.40
CA ASP A 343 -8.31 -18.23 9.14
C ASP A 343 -7.41 -18.59 7.97
N GLN A 344 -6.10 -18.72 8.18
CA GLN A 344 -5.19 -19.21 7.15
C GLN A 344 -5.51 -20.65 6.72
N ASP A 345 -5.81 -21.55 7.65
CA ASP A 345 -6.24 -22.91 7.32
C ASP A 345 -7.57 -22.90 6.56
N ARG A 346 -8.50 -22.03 6.96
CA ARG A 346 -9.79 -21.87 6.30
C ARG A 346 -9.65 -21.34 4.89
N TRP A 347 -8.79 -20.32 4.71
CA TRP A 347 -8.47 -19.75 3.41
C TRP A 347 -7.82 -20.79 2.48
N GLN A 348 -6.84 -21.53 2.97
CA GLN A 348 -6.18 -22.57 2.17
C GLN A 348 -7.16 -23.64 1.69
N ARG A 349 -8.09 -24.10 2.55
CA ARG A 349 -9.16 -25.02 2.15
C ARG A 349 -10.08 -24.42 1.08
N HIS A 350 -10.43 -23.14 1.21
CA HIS A 350 -11.23 -22.43 0.22
C HIS A 350 -10.52 -22.37 -1.13
N ILE A 351 -9.25 -22.01 -1.16
CA ILE A 351 -8.46 -21.97 -2.39
C ILE A 351 -8.28 -23.36 -3.00
N GLN A 352 -8.08 -24.40 -2.20
CA GLN A 352 -8.01 -25.77 -2.69
C GLN A 352 -9.31 -26.21 -3.38
N GLN A 353 -10.47 -25.78 -2.88
CA GLN A 353 -11.77 -26.05 -3.53
C GLN A 353 -11.85 -25.36 -4.90
N ILE A 354 -11.32 -24.14 -5.05
CA ILE A 354 -11.26 -23.44 -6.33
C ILE A 354 -10.33 -24.20 -7.31
N TRP A 355 -9.20 -24.72 -6.83
CA TRP A 355 -8.26 -25.47 -7.65
C TRP A 355 -8.79 -26.83 -8.13
N ARG A 356 -9.77 -27.40 -7.45
CA ARG A 356 -10.45 -28.63 -7.90
C ARG A 356 -11.42 -28.39 -9.08
N GLN A 357 -11.81 -27.13 -9.30
CA GLN A 357 -12.62 -26.74 -10.46
C GLN A 357 -11.74 -26.58 -11.71
N PRO A 358 -12.25 -26.77 -12.93
CA PRO A 358 -11.51 -26.41 -14.13
C PRO A 358 -11.20 -24.92 -14.16
N LYS A 359 -10.25 -24.53 -15.03
CA LYS A 359 -9.99 -23.11 -15.32
C LYS A 359 -11.27 -22.48 -15.89
N LEU A 360 -11.67 -21.35 -15.34
CA LEU A 360 -12.86 -20.62 -15.77
C LEU A 360 -12.49 -19.54 -16.81
N SER A 361 -13.46 -19.21 -17.68
CA SER A 361 -13.44 -17.97 -18.45
C SER A 361 -13.61 -16.76 -17.53
N ARG A 362 -13.35 -15.54 -18.03
CA ARG A 362 -13.50 -14.32 -17.24
C ARG A 362 -14.92 -14.15 -16.71
N GLU A 363 -15.92 -14.39 -17.56
CA GLU A 363 -17.34 -14.28 -17.20
C GLU A 363 -17.77 -15.33 -16.18
N GLU A 364 -17.34 -16.58 -16.35
CA GLU A 364 -17.64 -17.65 -15.40
C GLU A 364 -17.00 -17.39 -14.05
N ALA A 365 -15.73 -16.96 -14.04
CA ALA A 365 -15.01 -16.60 -12.82
C ALA A 365 -15.76 -15.48 -12.08
N LEU A 366 -16.14 -14.39 -12.76
CA LEU A 366 -16.90 -13.29 -12.15
C LEU A 366 -18.27 -13.72 -11.60
N ARG A 367 -19.01 -14.58 -12.32
CA ARG A 367 -20.27 -15.15 -11.80
C ARG A 367 -20.06 -16.01 -10.58
N SER A 368 -18.91 -16.69 -10.47
CA SER A 368 -18.59 -17.57 -9.34
C SER A 368 -18.24 -16.85 -8.05
N LEU A 369 -17.97 -15.52 -8.11
CA LEU A 369 -17.57 -14.73 -6.93
C LEU A 369 -18.70 -14.44 -5.95
N THR A 370 -19.96 -14.66 -6.34
CA THR A 370 -21.13 -14.43 -5.48
C THR A 370 -21.76 -15.72 -4.97
N VAL A 371 -22.40 -15.62 -3.83
CA VAL A 371 -23.20 -16.71 -3.27
C VAL A 371 -24.45 -16.91 -4.11
N ARG A 372 -24.78 -18.16 -4.44
CA ARG A 372 -25.98 -18.50 -5.22
C ARG A 372 -27.25 -17.97 -4.51
N GLY A 373 -28.12 -17.30 -5.26
CA GLY A 373 -29.35 -16.72 -4.74
C GLY A 373 -29.18 -15.34 -4.07
N ARG A 374 -27.97 -14.81 -4.01
CA ARG A 374 -27.69 -13.43 -3.57
C ARG A 374 -27.60 -12.48 -4.77
N ARG A 375 -27.56 -11.16 -4.49
CA ARG A 375 -27.43 -10.14 -5.54
C ARG A 375 -26.16 -10.39 -6.37
N PRO A 376 -26.25 -10.52 -7.71
CA PRO A 376 -25.08 -10.73 -8.55
C PRO A 376 -24.18 -9.50 -8.56
N LEU A 377 -22.88 -9.74 -8.80
CA LEU A 377 -21.92 -8.65 -9.06
C LEU A 377 -22.32 -7.85 -10.28
N THR A 378 -22.15 -6.56 -10.22
CA THR A 378 -22.08 -5.71 -11.41
C THR A 378 -20.62 -5.65 -11.88
N TRP A 379 -20.38 -5.97 -13.14
CA TRP A 379 -19.06 -5.96 -13.71
C TRP A 379 -19.07 -5.63 -15.19
N TYR A 380 -17.95 -5.14 -15.69
CA TYR A 380 -17.70 -4.83 -17.09
C TYR A 380 -16.37 -5.45 -17.52
N ILE A 381 -16.38 -6.07 -18.69
CA ILE A 381 -15.18 -6.60 -19.35
C ILE A 381 -14.99 -5.87 -20.67
N ARG A 382 -13.78 -5.45 -20.92
CA ARG A 382 -13.33 -4.93 -22.21
C ARG A 382 -12.00 -5.59 -22.52
N ASN A 383 -11.94 -6.30 -23.67
CA ASN A 383 -10.66 -6.84 -24.16
C ASN A 383 -9.92 -5.74 -24.92
N ALA A 384 -8.60 -5.66 -24.77
CA ALA A 384 -7.79 -4.77 -25.58
C ALA A 384 -8.04 -5.07 -27.08
N THR A 385 -8.33 -4.04 -27.85
CA THR A 385 -8.43 -4.17 -29.31
C THR A 385 -7.02 -4.35 -29.84
N SER A 386 -6.64 -5.57 -30.20
CA SER A 386 -5.51 -5.76 -31.12
C SER A 386 -5.83 -4.98 -32.39
N GLY A 387 -4.95 -4.07 -32.82
CA GLY A 387 -5.15 -3.14 -33.94
C GLY A 387 -5.39 -3.77 -35.31
N SER A 388 -6.50 -4.48 -35.47
CA SER A 388 -7.06 -4.96 -36.72
C SER A 388 -8.57 -5.10 -36.56
N GLY A 389 -9.31 -4.09 -37.01
CA GLY A 389 -10.73 -4.08 -37.32
C GLY A 389 -11.75 -4.37 -36.22
N PRO A 390 -12.92 -3.74 -36.23
CA PRO A 390 -13.94 -3.92 -35.20
C PRO A 390 -14.54 -5.32 -35.29
N ARG A 391 -14.19 -6.25 -34.42
CA ARG A 391 -14.98 -7.45 -34.15
C ARG A 391 -16.05 -7.12 -33.11
N SER A 392 -17.31 -7.14 -33.58
CA SER A 392 -18.53 -7.02 -32.81
C SER A 392 -18.50 -7.99 -31.60
N THR A 393 -18.25 -7.47 -30.42
CA THR A 393 -18.59 -8.16 -29.20
C THR A 393 -20.07 -7.90 -28.91
N ARG A 394 -20.85 -8.94 -28.69
CA ARG A 394 -22.25 -8.82 -28.26
C ARG A 394 -22.31 -7.92 -27.04
N LYS A 395 -22.66 -6.66 -27.25
CA LYS A 395 -23.06 -5.75 -26.19
C LYS A 395 -24.31 -6.34 -25.55
N ARG A 396 -24.23 -6.77 -24.30
CA ARG A 396 -25.44 -6.85 -23.51
C ARG A 396 -25.99 -5.42 -23.45
N PRO A 397 -27.26 -5.15 -23.79
CA PRO A 397 -27.78 -3.79 -23.73
C PRO A 397 -27.57 -3.25 -22.32
N LEU A 398 -26.92 -2.09 -22.22
CA LEU A 398 -26.85 -1.33 -20.99
C LEU A 398 -28.29 -1.11 -20.51
N PRO A 399 -28.63 -1.40 -19.24
CA PRO A 399 -29.90 -0.95 -18.72
C PRO A 399 -29.95 0.57 -18.92
N ALA A 400 -31.05 1.06 -19.49
CA ALA A 400 -31.28 2.48 -19.65
C ALA A 400 -31.08 3.15 -18.30
N ALA A 401 -30.17 4.11 -18.23
CA ALA A 401 -29.95 4.89 -17.02
C ALA A 401 -31.29 5.50 -16.61
N PRO A 402 -31.71 5.43 -15.34
CA PRO A 402 -32.85 6.18 -14.88
C PRO A 402 -32.55 7.65 -15.18
N ALA A 403 -33.34 8.26 -16.04
CA ALA A 403 -33.29 9.68 -16.30
C ALA A 403 -33.63 10.38 -14.98
N SER A 404 -32.79 11.27 -14.56
CA SER A 404 -32.96 12.15 -13.39
C SER A 404 -32.34 11.71 -12.07
N SER A 405 -31.03 11.96 -11.91
CA SER A 405 -30.47 12.53 -10.67
C SER A 405 -28.95 12.80 -10.73
N TRP A 406 -28.38 12.88 -11.88
CA TRP A 406 -26.95 13.25 -12.00
C TRP A 406 -26.88 14.79 -12.04
N ARG A 407 -26.59 15.40 -10.87
CA ARG A 407 -26.09 16.76 -10.86
C ARG A 407 -24.74 16.73 -11.56
N GLN A 408 -24.61 17.44 -12.69
CA GLN A 408 -23.30 17.72 -13.28
C GLN A 408 -22.49 18.52 -12.25
N VAL A 409 -21.55 17.85 -11.57
CA VAL A 409 -20.57 18.50 -10.74
C VAL A 409 -19.52 19.09 -11.67
N ARG A 410 -19.33 20.40 -11.60
CA ARG A 410 -18.32 21.09 -12.42
C ARG A 410 -16.92 20.56 -12.05
N PRO A 411 -15.95 20.52 -12.98
CA PRO A 411 -14.60 19.99 -12.72
C PRO A 411 -13.92 20.57 -11.48
N GLY A 412 -14.15 21.84 -11.14
CA GLY A 412 -13.61 22.48 -9.95
C GLY A 412 -14.29 22.07 -8.61
N GLU A 413 -15.54 21.59 -8.64
CA GLU A 413 -16.23 21.10 -7.43
C GLU A 413 -15.78 19.70 -7.03
N LEU A 414 -15.28 18.89 -7.97
CA LEU A 414 -14.70 17.57 -7.69
C LEU A 414 -13.31 17.69 -7.05
N GLU A 415 -12.51 18.67 -7.47
CA GLU A 415 -11.22 18.94 -6.83
C GLU A 415 -11.37 19.45 -5.39
N ALA A 416 -12.36 20.30 -5.12
CA ALA A 416 -12.61 20.83 -3.78
C ALA A 416 -13.17 19.79 -2.81
N ALA A 417 -13.87 18.75 -3.30
CA ALA A 417 -14.47 17.70 -2.47
C ALA A 417 -13.53 16.48 -2.24
N SER A 418 -12.46 16.35 -3.02
CA SER A 418 -11.60 15.14 -3.07
C SER A 418 -10.23 15.32 -2.45
N LEU A 419 -9.77 16.54 -2.26
CA LEU A 419 -8.48 16.84 -1.66
C LEU A 419 -8.71 17.55 -0.32
N PRO A 420 -8.06 17.14 0.77
CA PRO A 420 -7.82 18.08 1.84
C PRO A 420 -7.07 19.27 1.24
N ALA A 421 -7.52 20.49 1.54
CA ALA A 421 -6.88 21.70 1.04
C ALA A 421 -5.35 21.60 1.27
N PRO A 422 -4.52 21.92 0.29
CA PRO A 422 -3.09 22.01 0.54
C PRO A 422 -2.89 23.05 1.65
N PRO A 423 -1.87 22.88 2.52
CA PRO A 423 -1.60 23.84 3.57
C PRO A 423 -1.47 25.22 2.93
N ALA A 424 -2.13 26.22 3.48
CA ALA A 424 -2.33 27.56 2.95
C ALA A 424 -1.05 28.41 2.80
N SER A 425 0.14 27.81 2.80
CA SER A 425 1.42 28.48 2.68
C SER A 425 2.42 27.73 1.79
N VAL A 426 2.09 27.59 0.51
CA VAL A 426 3.14 27.46 -0.50
C VAL A 426 3.42 28.89 -0.99
N PRO A 427 4.64 29.43 -0.84
CA PRO A 427 4.98 30.75 -1.34
C PRO A 427 4.70 30.80 -2.85
N ARG A 428 3.90 31.75 -3.30
CA ARG A 428 3.73 32.07 -4.72
C ARG A 428 5.09 32.53 -5.25
N GLY A 429 5.80 31.64 -5.96
CA GLY A 429 7.11 31.99 -6.50
C GLY A 429 7.90 30.87 -7.17
N PHE A 430 7.39 29.65 -7.20
CA PHE A 430 8.05 28.60 -7.99
C PHE A 430 7.62 28.70 -9.46
N THR A 431 8.41 29.42 -10.27
CA THR A 431 8.44 29.20 -11.71
C THR A 431 8.92 27.77 -11.95
N ALA A 432 8.14 27.01 -12.70
CA ALA A 432 8.43 25.64 -13.08
C ALA A 432 9.88 25.52 -13.57
N ALA A 433 10.68 24.66 -12.95
CA ALA A 433 11.99 24.30 -13.46
C ALA A 433 11.81 23.81 -14.90
N LYS A 434 12.60 24.36 -15.83
CA LYS A 434 12.59 23.95 -17.23
C LYS A 434 12.76 22.44 -17.31
N PRO A 435 12.00 21.73 -18.16
CA PRO A 435 12.14 20.29 -18.32
C PRO A 435 13.59 19.96 -18.75
N VAL A 436 14.17 18.97 -18.11
CA VAL A 436 15.49 18.43 -18.50
C VAL A 436 15.38 17.92 -19.94
N PRO A 437 16.31 18.29 -20.84
CA PRO A 437 16.23 17.91 -22.23
C PRO A 437 16.21 16.37 -22.38
N THR A 438 15.24 15.85 -23.08
CA THR A 438 14.97 14.41 -23.30
C THR A 438 16.13 13.63 -23.94
N HIS A 439 17.10 14.30 -24.56
CA HIS A 439 18.23 13.65 -25.21
C HIS A 439 19.30 13.08 -24.23
N LEU A 440 19.24 13.44 -22.94
CA LEU A 440 20.11 12.83 -21.91
C LEU A 440 19.63 11.47 -21.40
N LEU A 441 18.39 11.09 -21.70
CA LEU A 441 17.80 9.82 -21.24
C LEU A 441 18.12 8.62 -22.17
N SER A 442 18.76 8.86 -23.32
CA SER A 442 19.02 7.82 -24.33
C SER A 442 20.43 7.19 -24.26
N ARG A 443 21.29 7.61 -23.36
CA ARG A 443 22.58 6.94 -23.14
C ARG A 443 22.56 6.29 -21.78
N GLY A 444 22.70 4.94 -21.77
CA GLY A 444 22.69 4.13 -20.57
C GLY A 444 23.68 4.62 -19.52
N VAL A 445 23.17 5.36 -18.58
CA VAL A 445 23.93 5.85 -17.41
C VAL A 445 23.87 4.74 -16.38
N ALA A 446 25.04 4.33 -15.87
CA ALA A 446 25.12 3.29 -14.86
C ALA A 446 24.31 3.68 -13.59
N PRO A 447 23.68 2.72 -12.90
CA PRO A 447 22.85 2.99 -11.70
C PRO A 447 23.55 3.83 -10.62
N ALA A 448 24.86 3.67 -10.47
CA ALA A 448 25.68 4.48 -9.56
C ALA A 448 25.74 5.96 -9.95
N GLN A 449 25.71 6.28 -11.23
CA GLN A 449 25.72 7.68 -11.71
C GLN A 449 24.34 8.32 -11.56
N MET A 450 23.27 7.56 -11.69
CA MET A 450 21.90 8.03 -11.40
C MET A 450 21.70 8.34 -9.93
N ALA A 451 22.26 7.51 -9.05
CA ALA A 451 22.24 7.75 -7.60
C ALA A 451 23.04 9.03 -7.23
N GLN A 452 24.19 9.26 -7.86
CA GLN A 452 24.98 10.49 -7.68
C GLN A 452 24.27 11.73 -8.20
N MET A 453 23.55 11.65 -9.33
CA MET A 453 22.77 12.78 -9.86
C MET A 453 21.53 13.07 -8.98
N ALA A 454 20.84 12.06 -8.48
CA ALA A 454 19.73 12.23 -7.54
C ALA A 454 20.21 12.91 -6.25
N HIS A 455 21.33 12.49 -5.72
CA HIS A 455 21.94 13.09 -4.53
C HIS A 455 22.45 14.53 -4.76
N ALA A 456 22.95 14.83 -5.94
CA ALA A 456 23.34 16.20 -6.31
C ALA A 456 22.13 17.14 -6.44
N LEU A 457 21.02 16.67 -6.99
CA LEU A 457 19.77 17.42 -7.09
C LEU A 457 19.13 17.66 -5.72
N GLU A 458 19.21 16.70 -4.82
CA GLU A 458 18.75 16.82 -3.43
C GLU A 458 19.57 17.86 -2.63
N LYS A 459 20.90 17.87 -2.81
CA LYS A 459 21.77 18.92 -2.24
C LYS A 459 21.48 20.31 -2.78
N ILE A 460 21.16 20.44 -4.06
CA ILE A 460 20.75 21.70 -4.66
C ILE A 460 19.41 22.18 -4.09
N ALA A 461 18.45 21.27 -3.91
CA ALA A 461 17.15 21.58 -3.30
C ALA A 461 17.31 22.01 -1.83
N LEU A 462 18.17 21.36 -1.08
CA LEU A 462 18.47 21.70 0.32
C LEU A 462 19.20 23.04 0.44
N ALA A 463 20.17 23.30 -0.44
CA ALA A 463 20.89 24.57 -0.50
C ALA A 463 19.98 25.74 -0.90
N CYS A 464 19.00 25.51 -1.77
CA CYS A 464 17.97 26.50 -2.11
C CYS A 464 17.04 26.80 -0.93
N GLN A 465 16.66 25.78 -0.16
CA GLN A 465 15.88 25.95 1.08
C GLN A 465 16.64 26.75 2.14
N GLN A 466 17.94 26.53 2.31
CA GLN A 466 18.75 27.23 3.30
C GLN A 466 19.02 28.69 2.91
N ARG A 467 19.03 29.02 1.62
CA ARG A 467 19.18 30.41 1.15
C ARG A 467 17.91 31.24 1.28
N SER A 468 16.74 30.62 1.40
CA SER A 468 15.48 31.35 1.60
C SER A 468 15.18 31.67 3.07
N THR A 469 15.98 31.16 4.03
CA THR A 469 15.82 31.41 5.47
C THR A 469 16.94 32.21 6.12
N GLY A 470 17.93 32.67 5.37
CA GLY A 470 19.09 33.40 5.85
C GLY A 470 19.12 34.86 5.38
N GLY A 471 18.43 35.71 6.11
CA GLY A 471 18.79 37.15 6.19
C GLY A 471 19.55 37.36 7.50
N ASP A 472 20.79 37.88 7.34
CA ASP A 472 21.64 38.54 8.34
C ASP A 472 21.97 37.80 9.67
N ASP A 473 23.17 37.23 9.80
CA ASP A 473 24.19 37.78 10.71
C ASP A 473 25.56 37.07 10.59
N HIS A 474 26.63 37.85 10.85
CA HIS A 474 28.04 37.51 10.68
C HIS A 474 28.60 36.54 11.72
N GLY A 475 29.41 35.55 11.30
CA GLY A 475 30.29 34.84 12.21
C GLY A 475 30.92 33.57 11.63
N GLY A 476 32.20 33.56 11.46
CA GLY A 476 33.15 32.74 10.76
C GLY A 476 33.11 31.19 10.88
N PRO A 477 33.97 30.49 10.13
CA PRO A 477 33.74 29.11 9.74
C PRO A 477 34.27 28.08 10.74
N ARG A 478 33.47 27.05 11.05
CA ARG A 478 33.96 25.78 11.55
C ARG A 478 33.52 24.64 10.63
N SER A 479 34.54 23.91 10.22
CA SER A 479 34.49 22.72 9.38
C SER A 479 33.55 21.63 9.91
N ALA A 480 32.61 21.16 9.05
CA ALA A 480 31.90 19.90 9.26
C ALA A 480 31.93 19.09 7.96
N GLN A 481 32.47 17.89 8.07
CA GLN A 481 32.49 16.88 7.02
C GLN A 481 31.06 16.38 6.71
N PRO A 482 30.75 16.04 5.47
CA PRO A 482 29.45 15.49 5.12
C PRO A 482 29.42 13.97 5.32
N HIS A 483 28.47 13.48 6.07
CA HIS A 483 28.11 12.08 6.11
C HIS A 483 26.96 11.81 5.13
N GLY A 484 27.23 10.93 4.16
CA GLY A 484 26.24 10.46 3.20
C GLY A 484 25.30 9.44 3.81
N ALA A 485 24.02 9.62 3.63
CA ALA A 485 22.99 8.60 3.85
C ALA A 485 22.50 8.12 2.49
N GLY A 486 22.78 6.86 2.16
CA GLY A 486 22.23 6.18 0.98
C GLY A 486 20.85 5.61 1.30
N TRP A 487 19.91 5.85 0.42
CA TRP A 487 18.61 5.22 0.37
C TRP A 487 18.65 4.07 -0.60
N LEU A 488 18.26 2.90 -0.17
CA LEU A 488 17.71 1.82 -0.96
C LEU A 488 16.44 1.32 -0.29
#